data_25c89c1b0dff6f955f3dcb0b5b85e7eb
#
_entry.id   25c89c1b0dff6f955f3dcb0b5b85e7eb
#
_cell.length_a   1.000
_cell.length_b   1.000
_cell.length_c   1.000
_cell.angle_alpha   90.00
_cell.angle_beta   90.00
_cell.angle_gamma   90.00
#
_symmetry.space_group_name_H-M   'P 1'
#
loop_
_entity.id
_entity.type
_entity.pdbx_description
1 polymer ?
#
loop_
_entity_poly.entity_id
_entity_poly.type
_entity_poly.pdbx_seq_one_letter_code
_entity_poly.pdbx_strand_id
1 'polypeptide(L)'
;MASDLTNITIEQFTADAHKFLAANAEPRESKKAFVWGEGSDNVSMFEERSKQAEDEMVSRAKQWRQQKFDAGFGWISGPEQYGGRGLSNEFEKAYSKAEAQYKVANQSIFQIGLGMVAPTILAHASDFAREKYLRAMWRADIVACQLFSEPGAGSDLASLQTKAERDGD
;
A
#
# COMPACT_ATOMS: atom_id res chain seq x y z
N MET A 1 5.55 4.13 -26.92
CA MET A 1 6.43 2.97 -27.19
C MET A 1 6.31 2.06 -25.97
N ALA A 2 5.51 0.99 -26.07
CA ALA A 2 5.48 -0.05 -25.06
C ALA A 2 6.78 -0.84 -25.18
N SER A 3 7.72 -0.62 -24.28
CA SER A 3 8.94 -1.41 -24.21
C SER A 3 8.56 -2.80 -23.73
N ASP A 4 9.06 -3.81 -24.43
CA ASP A 4 8.94 -5.24 -24.18
C ASP A 4 9.35 -5.57 -22.73
N LEU A 5 8.35 -5.58 -21.80
CA LEU A 5 8.59 -5.74 -20.35
C LEU A 5 8.76 -7.20 -19.92
N THR A 6 8.72 -8.13 -20.89
CA THR A 6 8.71 -9.59 -20.63
C THR A 6 10.08 -10.20 -20.33
N ASN A 7 11.18 -9.43 -20.39
CA ASN A 7 12.54 -9.95 -20.21
C ASN A 7 13.43 -9.11 -19.29
N ILE A 8 12.86 -8.37 -18.32
CA ILE A 8 13.70 -7.61 -17.37
C ILE A 8 14.36 -8.55 -16.37
N THR A 9 15.67 -8.41 -16.16
CA THR A 9 16.35 -9.15 -15.08
C THR A 9 16.15 -8.49 -13.72
N ILE A 10 16.36 -9.25 -12.63
CA ILE A 10 16.30 -8.70 -11.26
C ILE A 10 17.31 -7.58 -11.06
N GLU A 11 18.49 -7.69 -11.66
CA GLU A 11 19.55 -6.67 -11.57
C GLU A 11 19.13 -5.38 -12.24
N GLN A 12 18.60 -5.45 -13.46
CA GLN A 12 18.09 -4.26 -14.19
C GLN A 12 16.96 -3.61 -13.44
N PHE A 13 15.98 -4.42 -13.00
CA PHE A 13 14.85 -3.92 -12.22
C PHE A 13 15.30 -3.24 -10.91
N THR A 14 16.26 -3.83 -10.20
CA THR A 14 16.79 -3.27 -8.96
C THR A 14 17.53 -1.94 -9.21
N ALA A 15 18.28 -1.85 -10.31
CA ALA A 15 18.93 -0.61 -10.71
C ALA A 15 17.90 0.50 -11.01
N ASP A 16 16.83 0.17 -11.75
CA ASP A 16 15.75 1.11 -12.04
C ASP A 16 15.00 1.55 -10.76
N ALA A 17 14.77 0.61 -9.84
CA ALA A 17 14.17 0.90 -8.54
C ALA A 17 15.04 1.88 -7.72
N HIS A 18 16.35 1.65 -7.65
CA HIS A 18 17.27 2.56 -6.97
C HIS A 18 17.32 3.94 -7.63
N LYS A 19 17.30 4.00 -8.96
CA LYS A 19 17.26 5.28 -9.70
C LYS A 19 15.98 6.06 -9.37
N PHE A 20 14.82 5.39 -9.36
CA PHE A 20 13.55 5.99 -8.98
C PHE A 20 13.59 6.49 -7.53
N LEU A 21 14.05 5.65 -6.59
CA LEU A 21 14.10 5.96 -5.17
C LEU A 21 15.05 7.13 -4.88
N ALA A 22 16.24 7.14 -5.48
CA ALA A 22 17.21 8.23 -5.31
C ALA A 22 16.70 9.58 -5.84
N ALA A 23 15.84 9.56 -6.87
CA ALA A 23 15.26 10.78 -7.42
C ALA A 23 14.06 11.31 -6.61
N ASN A 24 13.40 10.48 -5.78
CA ASN A 24 12.12 10.81 -5.15
C ASN A 24 12.13 10.69 -3.62
N ALA A 25 13.17 10.15 -3.00
CA ALA A 25 13.26 9.95 -1.55
C ALA A 25 14.70 10.14 -1.03
N GLU A 26 14.80 10.57 0.21
CA GLU A 26 16.10 10.72 0.89
C GLU A 26 16.60 9.35 1.37
N PRO A 27 17.91 9.06 1.25
CA PRO A 27 18.49 7.89 1.86
C PRO A 27 18.27 7.88 3.37
N ARG A 28 18.04 6.70 3.94
CA ARG A 28 18.05 6.55 5.41
C ARG A 28 19.48 6.60 5.91
N GLU A 29 19.70 7.41 6.92
CA GLU A 29 20.93 7.33 7.70
C GLU A 29 21.03 5.95 8.34
N SER A 30 22.25 5.45 8.46
CA SER A 30 22.51 4.22 9.21
C SER A 30 21.92 4.35 10.61
N LYS A 31 21.12 3.37 11.05
CA LYS A 31 20.59 3.39 12.42
C LYS A 31 21.75 3.51 13.38
N LYS A 32 21.76 4.56 14.22
CA LYS A 32 22.64 4.59 15.40
C LYS A 32 22.40 3.31 16.19
N ALA A 33 23.45 2.71 16.71
CA ALA A 33 23.32 1.54 17.56
C ALA A 33 22.36 1.87 18.71
N PHE A 34 21.45 0.92 19.00
CA PHE A 34 20.53 1.07 20.13
C PHE A 34 21.34 1.16 21.41
N VAL A 35 21.15 2.23 22.15
CA VAL A 35 21.77 2.43 23.48
C VAL A 35 20.64 2.33 24.52
N TRP A 36 20.78 1.41 25.47
CA TRP A 36 19.82 1.24 26.56
C TRP A 36 19.74 2.54 27.39
N GLY A 37 18.49 2.97 27.67
CA GLY A 37 18.24 4.19 28.45
C GLY A 37 18.27 5.49 27.64
N GLU A 38 18.55 5.43 26.34
CA GLU A 38 18.42 6.58 25.43
C GLU A 38 17.17 6.40 24.53
N GLY A 39 16.27 7.36 24.56
CA GLY A 39 15.08 7.36 23.73
C GLY A 39 13.90 8.08 24.40
N SER A 40 12.78 8.13 23.70
CA SER A 40 11.53 8.66 24.27
C SER A 40 10.82 7.58 25.08
N ASP A 41 10.41 7.92 26.31
CA ASP A 41 9.57 7.09 27.18
C ASP A 41 8.09 7.03 26.71
N ASN A 42 7.81 7.61 25.56
CA ASN A 42 6.46 7.62 25.00
C ASN A 42 6.08 6.24 24.43
N VAL A 43 5.35 5.46 25.24
CA VAL A 43 4.83 4.13 24.92
C VAL A 43 3.36 4.15 24.49
N SER A 44 2.84 5.30 24.05
CA SER A 44 1.45 5.38 23.58
C SER A 44 1.26 4.51 22.34
N MET A 45 0.32 3.56 22.40
CA MET A 45 -0.10 2.77 21.24
C MET A 45 -0.87 3.62 20.21
N PHE A 46 -1.42 4.74 20.64
CA PHE A 46 -2.13 5.71 19.81
C PHE A 46 -1.46 7.07 19.98
N GLU A 47 -0.77 7.53 18.94
CA GLU A 47 -0.29 8.90 18.92
C GLU A 47 -1.49 9.83 18.72
N GLU A 48 -1.78 10.67 19.70
CA GLU A 48 -2.75 11.76 19.54
C GLU A 48 -2.14 12.78 18.56
N ARG A 49 -2.69 12.82 17.36
CA ARG A 49 -2.32 13.80 16.35
C ARG A 49 -3.45 14.80 16.17
N SER A 50 -3.10 16.04 15.84
CA SER A 50 -4.11 16.98 15.38
C SER A 50 -4.66 16.51 14.02
N LYS A 51 -5.92 16.86 13.73
CA LYS A 51 -6.55 16.56 12.45
C LYS A 51 -5.69 17.03 11.26
N GLN A 52 -5.10 18.21 11.37
CA GLN A 52 -4.20 18.73 10.32
C GLN A 52 -2.98 17.84 10.10
N ALA A 53 -2.35 17.34 11.16
CA ALA A 53 -1.20 16.44 11.07
C ALA A 53 -1.59 15.09 10.45
N GLU A 54 -2.79 14.60 10.73
CA GLU A 54 -3.33 13.39 10.10
C GLU A 54 -3.58 13.61 8.60
N ASP A 55 -4.24 14.71 8.23
CA ASP A 55 -4.53 15.06 6.84
C ASP A 55 -3.23 15.21 6.02
N GLU A 56 -2.21 15.85 6.59
CA GLU A 56 -0.89 15.95 5.96
C GLU A 56 -0.21 14.58 5.80
N MET A 57 -0.28 13.72 6.81
CA MET A 57 0.27 12.36 6.76
C MET A 57 -0.41 11.54 5.66
N VAL A 58 -1.74 11.58 5.60
CA VAL A 58 -2.53 10.88 4.57
C VAL A 58 -2.18 11.41 3.18
N SER A 59 -2.08 12.72 3.01
CA SER A 59 -1.74 13.36 1.74
C SER A 59 -0.35 12.91 1.25
N ARG A 60 0.66 12.93 2.12
CA ARG A 60 2.03 12.46 1.78
C ARG A 60 2.05 10.96 1.44
N ALA A 61 1.30 10.15 2.19
CA ALA A 61 1.20 8.72 1.94
C ALA A 61 0.57 8.43 0.56
N LYS A 62 -0.51 9.14 0.21
CA LYS A 62 -1.16 9.04 -1.10
C LYS A 62 -0.23 9.49 -2.22
N GLN A 63 0.40 10.64 -2.07
CA GLN A 63 1.33 11.18 -3.07
C GLN A 63 2.49 10.20 -3.36
N TRP A 64 3.11 9.64 -2.32
CA TRP A 64 4.16 8.64 -2.49
C TRP A 64 3.64 7.40 -3.21
N ARG A 65 2.45 6.91 -2.85
CA ARG A 65 1.85 5.75 -3.48
C ARG A 65 1.54 5.98 -4.96
N GLN A 66 1.02 7.16 -5.31
CA GLN A 66 0.75 7.56 -6.69
C GLN A 66 2.04 7.62 -7.52
N GLN A 67 3.06 8.31 -7.03
CA GLN A 67 4.37 8.39 -7.69
C GLN A 67 4.96 6.99 -7.95
N LYS A 68 4.95 6.14 -6.92
CA LYS A 68 5.43 4.77 -7.00
C LYS A 68 4.62 3.92 -7.99
N PHE A 69 3.29 4.06 -7.99
CA PHE A 69 2.42 3.35 -8.92
C PHE A 69 2.65 3.80 -10.37
N ASP A 70 2.68 5.11 -10.60
CA ASP A 70 2.86 5.69 -11.93
C ASP A 70 4.26 5.38 -12.52
N ALA A 71 5.25 5.16 -11.66
CA ALA A 71 6.58 4.67 -12.05
C ALA A 71 6.66 3.14 -12.25
N GLY A 72 5.55 2.40 -12.05
CA GLY A 72 5.50 0.94 -12.22
C GLY A 72 5.98 0.12 -11.03
N PHE A 73 6.18 0.74 -9.86
CA PHE A 73 6.59 0.07 -8.62
C PHE A 73 5.46 -0.08 -7.59
N GLY A 74 4.25 0.35 -7.92
CA GLY A 74 3.11 0.32 -6.99
C GLY A 74 2.43 -1.03 -6.85
N TRP A 75 2.41 -1.84 -7.91
CA TRP A 75 1.85 -3.19 -7.93
C TRP A 75 2.63 -4.08 -8.90
N ILE A 76 3.80 -4.52 -8.47
CA ILE A 76 4.78 -5.20 -9.31
C ILE A 76 4.28 -6.59 -9.72
N SER A 77 3.67 -7.34 -8.81
CA SER A 77 3.17 -8.71 -9.05
C SER A 77 1.71 -8.76 -9.55
N GLY A 78 1.02 -7.62 -9.57
CA GLY A 78 -0.38 -7.56 -9.97
C GLY A 78 -0.61 -7.77 -11.46
N PRO A 79 -1.84 -8.14 -11.85
CA PRO A 79 -2.22 -8.30 -13.26
C PRO A 79 -2.07 -7.00 -14.04
N GLU A 80 -1.50 -7.07 -15.24
CA GLU A 80 -1.26 -5.91 -16.11
C GLU A 80 -2.55 -5.18 -16.48
N GLN A 81 -3.63 -5.90 -16.72
CA GLN A 81 -4.95 -5.35 -17.05
C GLN A 81 -5.50 -4.39 -15.98
N TYR A 82 -5.06 -4.52 -14.72
CA TYR A 82 -5.46 -3.63 -13.62
C TYR A 82 -4.33 -2.67 -13.19
N GLY A 83 -3.28 -2.57 -14.00
CA GLY A 83 -2.16 -1.64 -13.77
C GLY A 83 -1.01 -2.22 -12.95
N GLY A 84 -0.98 -3.54 -12.72
CA GLY A 84 0.19 -4.25 -12.26
C GLY A 84 1.22 -4.47 -13.36
N ARG A 85 2.33 -5.14 -13.04
CA ARG A 85 3.39 -5.47 -14.01
C ARG A 85 3.49 -6.96 -14.33
N GLY A 86 2.68 -7.81 -13.70
CA GLY A 86 2.71 -9.25 -13.92
C GLY A 86 4.02 -9.95 -13.56
N LEU A 87 4.91 -9.29 -12.83
CA LEU A 87 6.22 -9.82 -12.45
C LEU A 87 6.11 -10.76 -11.25
N SER A 88 7.11 -11.61 -11.04
CA SER A 88 7.12 -12.54 -9.91
C SER A 88 7.31 -11.81 -8.56
N ASN A 89 6.98 -12.51 -7.46
CA ASN A 89 7.18 -12.00 -6.10
C ASN A 89 8.65 -11.71 -5.75
N GLU A 90 9.61 -12.20 -6.53
CA GLU A 90 11.03 -11.88 -6.36
C GLU A 90 11.29 -10.39 -6.63
N PHE A 91 10.62 -9.82 -7.61
CA PHE A 91 10.69 -8.38 -7.91
C PHE A 91 10.06 -7.52 -6.82
N GLU A 92 8.95 -7.96 -6.21
CA GLU A 92 8.37 -7.32 -5.02
C GLU A 92 9.38 -7.27 -3.87
N LYS A 93 10.05 -8.39 -3.60
CA LYS A 93 11.07 -8.48 -2.55
C LYS A 93 12.27 -7.59 -2.86
N ALA A 94 12.72 -7.57 -4.12
CA ALA A 94 13.84 -6.74 -4.56
C ALA A 94 13.50 -5.24 -4.37
N TYR A 95 12.30 -4.81 -4.78
CA TYR A 95 11.85 -3.44 -4.55
C TYR A 95 11.74 -3.09 -3.06
N SER A 96 11.12 -3.94 -2.27
CA SER A 96 10.97 -3.72 -0.83
C SER A 96 12.33 -3.57 -0.12
N LYS A 97 13.33 -4.37 -0.52
CA LYS A 97 14.70 -4.27 -0.01
C LYS A 97 15.37 -2.95 -0.41
N ALA A 98 15.14 -2.49 -1.64
CA ALA A 98 15.65 -1.20 -2.11
C ALA A 98 14.94 -0.04 -1.37
N GLU A 99 13.60 -0.04 -1.30
CA GLU A 99 12.80 1.02 -0.65
C GLU A 99 13.13 1.16 0.86
N ALA A 100 13.47 0.06 1.54
CA ALA A 100 13.84 0.08 2.95
C ALA A 100 15.09 0.93 3.26
N GLN A 101 15.90 1.24 2.24
CA GLN A 101 17.09 2.09 2.36
C GLN A 101 16.76 3.60 2.29
N TYR A 102 15.52 3.97 2.03
CA TYR A 102 15.09 5.35 1.84
C TYR A 102 14.04 5.76 2.88
N LYS A 103 13.94 7.06 3.16
CA LYS A 103 12.91 7.67 3.99
C LYS A 103 11.68 7.93 3.11
N VAL A 104 10.69 7.09 3.21
CA VAL A 104 9.43 7.22 2.47
C VAL A 104 8.26 7.49 3.41
N ALA A 105 7.19 8.08 2.90
CA ALA A 105 5.98 8.32 3.67
C ALA A 105 5.37 7.00 4.19
N ASN A 106 4.84 7.03 5.40
CA ASN A 106 4.22 5.86 6.04
C ASN A 106 3.04 5.36 5.22
N GLN A 107 3.04 4.07 4.87
CA GLN A 107 2.05 3.42 4.03
C GLN A 107 1.04 2.57 4.83
N SER A 108 1.04 2.64 6.16
CA SER A 108 0.20 1.80 7.03
C SER A 108 -1.29 1.97 6.77
N ILE A 109 -1.74 3.16 6.35
CA ILE A 109 -3.15 3.45 6.02
C ILE A 109 -3.69 2.60 4.86
N PHE A 110 -2.83 2.02 4.04
CA PHE A 110 -3.23 1.17 2.91
C PHE A 110 -3.20 -0.32 3.24
N GLN A 111 -2.73 -0.73 4.40
CA GLN A 111 -2.51 -2.15 4.72
C GLN A 111 -3.77 -2.99 4.61
N ILE A 112 -4.89 -2.52 5.17
CA ILE A 112 -6.17 -3.23 5.08
C ILE A 112 -6.67 -3.26 3.63
N GLY A 113 -6.68 -2.10 2.98
CA GLY A 113 -7.13 -2.00 1.59
C GLY A 113 -6.36 -2.89 0.63
N LEU A 114 -5.03 -2.86 0.70
CA LEU A 114 -4.17 -3.59 -0.24
C LEU A 114 -3.84 -5.01 0.18
N GLY A 115 -3.86 -5.29 1.50
CA GLY A 115 -3.56 -6.62 2.01
C GLY A 115 -4.78 -7.54 2.13
N MET A 116 -5.99 -6.99 2.19
CA MET A 116 -7.22 -7.76 2.39
C MET A 116 -8.27 -7.45 1.32
N VAL A 117 -8.67 -6.18 1.17
CA VAL A 117 -9.79 -5.80 0.29
C VAL A 117 -9.44 -6.02 -1.19
N ALA A 118 -8.30 -5.52 -1.65
CA ALA A 118 -7.90 -5.67 -3.05
C ALA A 118 -7.70 -7.12 -3.48
N PRO A 119 -7.03 -8.01 -2.70
CA PRO A 119 -6.96 -9.43 -3.02
C PRO A 119 -8.34 -10.11 -3.06
N THR A 120 -9.26 -9.74 -2.18
CA THR A 120 -10.62 -10.26 -2.16
C THR A 120 -11.39 -9.83 -3.42
N ILE A 121 -11.30 -8.57 -3.82
CA ILE A 121 -11.89 -8.07 -5.06
C ILE A 121 -11.29 -8.80 -6.26
N LEU A 122 -9.98 -8.96 -6.30
CA LEU A 122 -9.30 -9.66 -7.40
C LEU A 122 -9.78 -11.10 -7.55
N ALA A 123 -9.95 -11.82 -6.43
CA ALA A 123 -10.32 -13.24 -6.45
C ALA A 123 -11.82 -13.48 -6.68
N HIS A 124 -12.70 -12.66 -6.11
CA HIS A 124 -14.11 -13.00 -5.95
C HIS A 124 -15.10 -11.99 -6.55
N ALA A 125 -14.68 -10.77 -6.88
CA ALA A 125 -15.60 -9.77 -7.37
C ALA A 125 -15.91 -9.93 -8.87
N SER A 126 -16.96 -9.24 -9.34
CA SER A 126 -17.27 -9.13 -10.77
C SER A 126 -16.18 -8.35 -11.52
N ASP A 127 -16.11 -8.54 -12.85
CA ASP A 127 -15.15 -7.80 -13.67
C ASP A 127 -15.36 -6.29 -13.57
N PHE A 128 -16.61 -5.83 -13.51
CA PHE A 128 -16.94 -4.44 -13.25
C PHE A 128 -16.28 -3.90 -11.97
N ALA A 129 -16.34 -4.65 -10.87
CA ALA A 129 -15.76 -4.22 -9.61
C ALA A 129 -14.22 -4.27 -9.64
N ARG A 130 -13.64 -5.28 -10.30
CA ARG A 130 -12.18 -5.37 -10.51
C ARG A 130 -11.65 -4.18 -11.28
N GLU A 131 -12.26 -3.83 -12.40
CA GLU A 131 -11.88 -2.68 -13.24
C GLU A 131 -12.05 -1.37 -12.50
N LYS A 132 -13.17 -1.21 -11.77
CA LYS A 132 -13.48 0.02 -11.06
C LYS A 132 -12.55 0.30 -9.88
N TYR A 133 -12.19 -0.72 -9.09
CA TYR A 133 -11.57 -0.51 -7.79
C TYR A 133 -10.08 -0.86 -7.74
N LEU A 134 -9.61 -1.91 -8.42
CA LEU A 134 -8.26 -2.40 -8.19
C LEU A 134 -7.18 -1.37 -8.50
N ARG A 135 -7.19 -0.79 -9.70
CA ARG A 135 -6.24 0.24 -10.08
C ARG A 135 -6.29 1.45 -9.15
N ALA A 136 -7.49 1.93 -8.84
CA ALA A 136 -7.69 3.10 -7.99
C ALA A 136 -7.19 2.86 -6.55
N MET A 137 -7.37 1.66 -6.01
CA MET A 137 -6.85 1.28 -4.69
C MET A 137 -5.32 1.19 -4.69
N TRP A 138 -4.74 0.50 -5.67
CA TRP A 138 -3.30 0.33 -5.75
C TRP A 138 -2.55 1.63 -6.02
N ARG A 139 -3.17 2.58 -6.70
CA ARG A 139 -2.65 3.92 -6.92
C ARG A 139 -2.92 4.88 -5.74
N ALA A 140 -3.77 4.49 -4.79
CA ALA A 140 -4.24 5.32 -3.67
C ALA A 140 -5.18 6.49 -4.06
N ASP A 141 -5.89 6.37 -5.16
CA ASP A 141 -7.01 7.27 -5.47
C ASP A 141 -8.19 6.96 -4.53
N ILE A 142 -8.34 5.70 -4.14
CA ILE A 142 -9.29 5.20 -3.14
C ILE A 142 -8.53 4.59 -1.97
N VAL A 143 -8.99 4.90 -0.74
CA VAL A 143 -8.54 4.24 0.49
C VAL A 143 -9.70 3.41 1.02
N ALA A 144 -9.46 2.11 1.24
CA ALA A 144 -10.46 1.19 1.77
C ALA A 144 -10.25 0.94 3.27
N CYS A 145 -11.34 0.76 3.98
CA CYS A 145 -11.34 0.29 5.37
C CYS A 145 -12.18 -0.99 5.50
N GLN A 146 -12.07 -1.62 6.65
CA GLN A 146 -12.84 -2.80 7.02
C GLN A 146 -13.78 -2.45 8.16
N LEU A 147 -15.06 -2.74 7.99
CA LEU A 147 -16.12 -2.50 8.98
C LEU A 147 -16.82 -3.83 9.28
N PHE A 148 -16.10 -4.78 9.91
CA PHE A 148 -16.64 -6.11 10.21
C PHE A 148 -17.27 -6.17 11.59
N SER A 149 -16.66 -5.54 12.59
CA SER A 149 -17.15 -5.58 13.96
C SER A 149 -18.27 -4.58 14.19
N GLU A 150 -19.27 -4.99 14.96
CA GLU A 150 -20.36 -4.17 15.46
C GLU A 150 -20.27 -4.08 16.98
N PRO A 151 -20.96 -3.13 17.64
CA PRO A 151 -20.95 -3.04 19.11
C PRO A 151 -21.36 -4.33 19.82
N GLY A 152 -22.22 -5.14 19.20
CA GLY A 152 -22.68 -6.43 19.72
C GLY A 152 -22.03 -7.67 19.10
N ALA A 153 -21.15 -7.51 18.12
CA ALA A 153 -20.57 -8.63 17.37
C ALA A 153 -19.11 -8.35 17.01
N GLY A 154 -18.18 -9.11 17.57
CA GLY A 154 -16.76 -9.02 17.27
C GLY A 154 -16.22 -10.41 16.92
N SER A 155 -15.69 -11.14 17.90
CA SER A 155 -15.22 -12.52 17.70
C SER A 155 -16.34 -13.47 17.27
N ASP A 156 -17.56 -13.22 17.70
CA ASP A 156 -18.77 -13.88 17.21
C ASP A 156 -19.27 -13.19 15.93
N LEU A 157 -18.61 -13.47 14.82
CA LEU A 157 -18.95 -12.90 13.51
C LEU A 157 -20.34 -13.34 13.03
N ALA A 158 -20.82 -14.49 13.47
CA ALA A 158 -22.13 -15.02 13.08
C ALA A 158 -23.31 -14.20 13.63
N SER A 159 -23.09 -13.40 14.68
CA SER A 159 -24.10 -12.53 15.28
C SER A 159 -24.23 -11.15 14.63
N LEU A 160 -23.49 -10.88 13.56
CA LEU A 160 -23.60 -9.62 12.80
C LEU A 160 -25.03 -9.35 12.32
N GLN A 161 -25.50 -8.13 12.51
CA GLN A 161 -26.82 -7.67 12.11
C GLN A 161 -26.81 -6.75 10.89
N THR A 162 -25.63 -6.30 10.47
CA THR A 162 -25.46 -5.51 9.26
C THR A 162 -26.01 -6.25 8.04
N LYS A 163 -26.88 -5.59 7.32
CA LYS A 163 -27.48 -6.12 6.09
C LYS A 163 -27.40 -5.07 4.97
N ALA A 164 -27.38 -5.55 3.74
CA ALA A 164 -27.52 -4.70 2.57
C ALA A 164 -28.98 -4.71 2.12
N GLU A 165 -29.60 -3.55 2.02
CA GLU A 165 -30.95 -3.38 1.47
C GLU A 165 -30.84 -2.57 0.18
N ARG A 166 -31.61 -2.99 -0.86
CA ARG A 166 -31.64 -2.24 -2.11
C ARG A 166 -32.47 -0.97 -1.92
N ASP A 167 -31.89 0.18 -2.24
CA ASP A 167 -32.52 1.49 -2.17
C ASP A 167 -32.35 2.21 -3.51
N GLY A 168 -33.16 1.79 -4.49
CA GLY A 168 -33.07 2.27 -5.87
C GLY A 168 -32.25 1.37 -6.80
N ASP A 169 -31.71 1.94 -7.87
CA ASP A 169 -31.00 1.24 -8.95
C ASP A 169 -29.62 0.71 -8.54
#